data_26cb35c8393730c2feb767e7023dd534
#
_entry.id   26cb35c8393730c2feb767e7023dd534
#
_cell.length_a   1.000
_cell.length_b   1.000
_cell.length_c   1.000
_cell.angle_alpha   90.00
_cell.angle_beta   90.00
_cell.angle_gamma   90.00
#
_symmetry.space_group_name_H-M   'P 1'
#
loop_
_entity.id
_entity.type
_entity.pdbx_description
1 polymer ?
#
loop_
_entity_poly.entity_id
_entity_poly.type
_entity_poly.pdbx_seq_one_letter_code
_entity_poly.pdbx_strand_id
1 'polypeptide(L)'
;RDPTYPVDEGAIAAAEEQVARPAQLAGTTQNDLLKEFLSRGAYVFPPEHSLRLSVDLIVYTVRHVPKWNPINVCSYHLQEAGATPVQEVAFSLANAVAVLDAVRASGQLDDTDFGEVVGRVSFFCNAGIRFVEEVCKQRAFTQMWDTITEQRYGVTQPNQRRFRYGVQVNSLGLTEAQPEN
;
A
#
# COMPACT_ATOMS: atom_id res chain seq x y z
N ARG A 1 16.45 12.05 -5.96
CA ARG A 1 15.16 11.85 -6.66
C ARG A 1 14.08 12.02 -5.63
N ASP A 2 13.15 12.91 -5.86
CA ASP A 2 12.02 13.17 -4.99
C ASP A 2 11.11 11.91 -4.97
N PRO A 3 10.92 11.25 -3.81
CA PRO A 3 10.11 10.05 -3.72
C PRO A 3 8.60 10.30 -3.89
N THR A 4 8.21 11.57 -4.00
CA THR A 4 6.80 11.96 -4.14
C THR A 4 6.37 12.20 -5.59
N TYR A 5 7.29 12.14 -6.54
CA TYR A 5 6.92 12.24 -7.95
C TYR A 5 6.27 10.94 -8.41
N PRO A 6 5.09 11.00 -9.01
CA PRO A 6 4.38 9.82 -9.43
C PRO A 6 5.21 9.05 -10.48
N VAL A 7 5.74 7.92 -10.07
CA VAL A 7 6.40 6.96 -10.97
C VAL A 7 5.49 6.60 -12.13
N ASP A 8 4.19 6.73 -11.92
CA ASP A 8 3.14 6.40 -12.88
C ASP A 8 3.09 7.33 -14.07
N GLU A 9 3.25 8.65 -13.88
CA GLU A 9 3.25 9.60 -15.00
C GLU A 9 4.45 9.35 -15.91
N GLY A 10 5.62 9.10 -15.34
CA GLY A 10 6.81 8.73 -16.11
C GLY A 10 6.66 7.39 -16.81
N ALA A 11 6.04 6.40 -16.18
CA ALA A 11 5.78 5.10 -16.77
C ALA A 11 4.74 5.19 -17.90
N ILE A 12 3.69 6.00 -17.74
CA ILE A 12 2.67 6.23 -18.75
C ILE A 12 3.28 6.96 -19.95
N ALA A 13 4.03 8.05 -19.73
CA ALA A 13 4.69 8.80 -20.80
C ALA A 13 5.66 7.92 -21.58
N ALA A 14 6.50 7.13 -20.90
CA ALA A 14 7.42 6.20 -21.55
C ALA A 14 6.69 5.10 -22.33
N ALA A 15 5.54 4.64 -21.84
CA ALA A 15 4.72 3.66 -22.55
C ALA A 15 4.06 4.25 -23.81
N GLU A 16 3.57 5.48 -23.72
CA GLU A 16 3.00 6.20 -24.87
C GLU A 16 4.05 6.44 -25.96
N GLU A 17 5.26 6.80 -25.58
CA GLU A 17 6.40 6.90 -26.53
C GLU A 17 6.70 5.56 -27.24
N GLN A 18 6.45 4.43 -26.57
CA GLN A 18 6.59 3.08 -27.10
C GLN A 18 5.29 2.53 -27.72
N VAL A 19 4.30 3.39 -27.96
CA VAL A 19 2.99 3.03 -28.53
C VAL A 19 2.20 2.01 -27.69
N ALA A 20 2.47 1.90 -26.40
CA ALA A 20 1.71 1.08 -25.48
C ALA A 20 0.58 1.89 -24.83
N ARG A 21 -0.61 1.31 -24.75
CA ARG A 21 -1.76 1.98 -24.13
C ARG A 21 -1.71 1.85 -22.60
N PRO A 22 -2.11 2.86 -21.82
CA PRO A 22 -2.16 2.78 -20.34
C PRO A 22 -2.87 1.53 -19.80
N ALA A 23 -3.94 1.09 -20.44
CA ALA A 23 -4.68 -0.12 -20.08
C ALA A 23 -3.86 -1.44 -20.21
N GLN A 24 -2.73 -1.43 -20.86
CA GLN A 24 -1.83 -2.59 -21.00
C GLN A 24 -0.79 -2.64 -19.89
N LEU A 25 -0.55 -1.51 -19.21
CA LEU A 25 0.44 -1.42 -18.15
C LEU A 25 0.01 -2.21 -16.92
N ALA A 26 0.97 -2.89 -16.31
CA ALA A 26 0.80 -3.60 -15.06
C ALA A 26 1.95 -3.27 -14.10
N GLY A 27 1.62 -2.98 -12.86
CA GLY A 27 2.61 -2.58 -11.87
C GLY A 27 1.99 -2.20 -10.54
N THR A 28 2.79 -1.54 -9.71
CA THR A 28 2.38 -1.06 -8.38
C THR A 28 3.09 0.25 -8.08
N THR A 29 2.34 1.26 -7.67
CA THR A 29 2.91 2.50 -7.16
C THR A 29 3.22 2.37 -5.68
N GLN A 30 4.42 2.77 -5.28
CA GLN A 30 4.80 2.86 -3.88
C GLN A 30 4.70 4.30 -3.40
N ASN A 31 3.47 4.75 -3.18
CA ASN A 31 3.11 6.12 -2.82
C ASN A 31 2.47 6.24 -1.44
N ASP A 32 2.89 5.40 -0.50
CA ASP A 32 2.49 5.52 0.90
C ASP A 32 3.20 6.72 1.55
N LEU A 33 2.60 7.89 1.43
CA LEU A 33 3.17 9.13 1.94
C LEU A 33 3.05 9.25 3.47
N LEU A 34 2.03 8.63 4.08
CA LEU A 34 1.83 8.67 5.52
C LEU A 34 2.97 7.96 6.27
N LYS A 35 3.47 6.84 5.74
CA LYS A 35 4.63 6.16 6.35
C LYS A 35 5.89 7.01 6.36
N GLU A 36 6.06 7.93 5.40
CA GLU A 36 7.22 8.81 5.37
C GLU A 36 7.26 9.74 6.57
N PHE A 37 6.09 10.23 7.03
CA PHE A 37 5.99 10.99 8.27
C PHE A 37 6.23 10.13 9.51
N LEU A 38 5.79 8.86 9.49
CA LEU A 38 5.85 7.97 10.65
C LEU A 38 7.24 7.37 10.87
N SER A 39 7.98 7.09 9.80
CA SER A 39 9.20 6.27 9.89
C SER A 39 10.46 6.88 9.28
N ARG A 40 10.35 7.77 8.30
CA ARG A 40 11.51 8.28 7.57
C ARG A 40 11.78 9.78 7.73
N GLY A 41 10.77 10.57 8.06
CA GLY A 41 10.87 12.02 8.11
C GLY A 41 11.21 12.67 6.76
N ALA A 42 11.04 11.94 5.65
CA ALA A 42 11.33 12.39 4.29
C ALA A 42 10.03 12.71 3.57
N TYR A 43 9.63 13.96 3.59
CA TYR A 43 8.41 14.43 2.96
C TYR A 43 8.62 15.81 2.33
N VAL A 44 7.91 16.07 1.23
CA VAL A 44 7.98 17.35 0.50
C VAL A 44 6.80 18.24 0.86
N PHE A 45 5.62 17.65 0.97
CA PHE A 45 4.38 18.37 1.27
C PHE A 45 3.83 18.00 2.65
N PRO A 46 3.05 18.88 3.30
CA PRO A 46 2.29 18.52 4.49
C PRO A 46 1.38 17.30 4.26
N PRO A 47 1.03 16.54 5.32
CA PRO A 47 0.28 15.28 5.19
C PRO A 47 -1.03 15.42 4.40
N GLU A 48 -1.76 16.51 4.61
CA GLU A 48 -3.04 16.78 3.94
C GLU A 48 -2.87 16.91 2.41
N HIS A 49 -1.88 17.68 1.96
CA HIS A 49 -1.61 17.83 0.53
C HIS A 49 -1.08 16.54 -0.09
N SER A 50 -0.22 15.82 0.63
CA SER A 50 0.29 14.53 0.21
C SER A 50 -0.83 13.51 0.03
N LEU A 51 -1.77 13.46 0.97
CA LEU A 51 -2.91 12.56 0.92
C LEU A 51 -3.83 12.90 -0.27
N ARG A 52 -4.08 14.20 -0.52
CA ARG A 52 -4.87 14.64 -1.68
C ARG A 52 -4.24 14.17 -3.00
N LEU A 53 -2.92 14.35 -3.18
CA LEU A 53 -2.23 13.89 -4.38
C LEU A 53 -2.32 12.37 -4.54
N SER A 54 -2.21 11.62 -3.43
CA SER A 54 -2.40 10.17 -3.45
C SER A 54 -3.81 9.78 -3.88
N VAL A 55 -4.83 10.49 -3.43
CA VAL A 55 -6.22 10.27 -3.84
C VAL A 55 -6.40 10.51 -5.33
N ASP A 56 -5.89 11.63 -5.85
CA ASP A 56 -6.00 11.97 -7.27
C ASP A 56 -5.34 10.89 -8.15
N LEU A 57 -4.16 10.40 -7.74
CA LEU A 57 -3.46 9.31 -8.41
C LEU A 57 -4.25 8.00 -8.36
N ILE A 58 -4.82 7.64 -7.20
CA ILE A 58 -5.62 6.43 -7.03
C ILE A 58 -6.83 6.47 -7.97
N VAL A 59 -7.57 7.59 -7.99
CA VAL A 59 -8.75 7.78 -8.83
C VAL A 59 -8.40 7.66 -10.31
N TYR A 60 -7.34 8.35 -10.74
CA TYR A 60 -6.86 8.25 -12.12
C TYR A 60 -6.50 6.80 -12.50
N THR A 61 -5.72 6.14 -11.66
CA THR A 61 -5.22 4.78 -11.91
C THR A 61 -6.36 3.77 -12.01
N VAL A 62 -7.37 3.89 -11.16
CA VAL A 62 -8.53 2.98 -11.20
C VAL A 62 -9.29 3.10 -12.51
N ARG A 63 -9.44 4.30 -13.02
CA ARG A 63 -10.18 4.57 -14.27
C ARG A 63 -9.40 4.23 -15.53
N HIS A 64 -8.09 4.44 -15.54
CA HIS A 64 -7.31 4.43 -16.78
C HIS A 64 -6.30 3.30 -16.88
N VAL A 65 -5.85 2.73 -15.74
CA VAL A 65 -4.80 1.70 -15.70
C VAL A 65 -5.26 0.47 -14.93
N PRO A 66 -6.16 -0.35 -15.49
CA PRO A 66 -6.91 -1.38 -14.75
C PRO A 66 -6.05 -2.51 -14.16
N LYS A 67 -4.82 -2.70 -14.64
CA LYS A 67 -3.90 -3.75 -14.17
C LYS A 67 -2.84 -3.22 -13.19
N TRP A 68 -2.99 -1.98 -12.72
CA TRP A 68 -2.04 -1.33 -11.83
C TRP A 68 -2.57 -1.24 -10.41
N ASN A 69 -1.75 -1.55 -9.43
CA ASN A 69 -2.07 -1.32 -8.03
C ASN A 69 -1.79 0.15 -7.70
N PRO A 70 -2.81 0.95 -7.40
CA PRO A 70 -2.67 2.41 -7.29
C PRO A 70 -1.95 2.86 -6.02
N ILE A 71 -1.82 1.97 -5.02
CA ILE A 71 -1.13 2.24 -3.77
C ILE A 71 -0.51 0.97 -3.19
N ASN A 72 0.66 1.13 -2.59
CA ASN A 72 1.30 0.11 -1.77
C ASN A 72 1.53 0.66 -0.36
N VAL A 73 0.81 0.12 0.62
CA VAL A 73 0.96 0.47 2.03
C VAL A 73 2.16 -0.27 2.59
N CYS A 74 3.20 0.47 2.96
CA CYS A 74 4.48 -0.09 3.35
C CYS A 74 4.64 -0.11 4.87
N SER A 75 4.53 -1.27 5.47
CA SER A 75 4.68 -1.44 6.91
C SER A 75 6.09 -1.83 7.37
N TYR A 76 6.92 -2.38 6.48
CA TYR A 76 8.24 -2.85 6.88
C TYR A 76 9.13 -1.73 7.43
N HIS A 77 9.01 -0.52 6.93
CA HIS A 77 9.73 0.64 7.45
C HIS A 77 9.37 0.97 8.90
N LEU A 78 8.12 0.72 9.30
CA LEU A 78 7.67 0.93 10.68
C LEU A 78 8.39 -0.02 11.63
N GLN A 79 8.50 -1.29 11.26
CA GLN A 79 9.21 -2.28 12.06
C GLN A 79 10.72 -1.99 12.11
N GLU A 80 11.33 -1.57 11.00
CA GLU A 80 12.74 -1.13 10.99
C GLU A 80 12.97 0.11 11.87
N ALA A 81 11.96 0.98 12.00
CA ALA A 81 11.97 2.12 12.91
C ALA A 81 11.67 1.74 14.38
N GLY A 82 11.45 0.47 14.69
CA GLY A 82 11.28 -0.05 16.04
C GLY A 82 9.85 -0.43 16.43
N ALA A 83 8.89 -0.43 15.51
CA ALA A 83 7.55 -0.89 15.79
C ALA A 83 7.54 -2.41 16.08
N THR A 84 6.76 -2.81 17.07
CA THR A 84 6.49 -4.23 17.32
C THR A 84 5.60 -4.81 16.22
N PRO A 85 5.55 -6.14 16.03
CA PRO A 85 4.64 -6.77 15.06
C PRO A 85 3.17 -6.36 15.22
N VAL A 86 2.71 -6.18 16.46
CA VAL A 86 1.33 -5.69 16.74
C VAL A 86 1.16 -4.23 16.28
N GLN A 87 2.14 -3.38 16.56
CA GLN A 87 2.12 -1.98 16.09
C GLN A 87 2.22 -1.88 14.58
N GLU A 88 3.00 -2.74 13.93
CA GLU A 88 3.08 -2.83 12.47
C GLU A 88 1.69 -3.09 11.86
N VAL A 89 0.96 -4.09 12.37
CA VAL A 89 -0.42 -4.38 11.93
C VAL A 89 -1.33 -3.18 12.14
N ALA A 90 -1.33 -2.63 13.35
CA ALA A 90 -2.22 -1.54 13.72
C ALA A 90 -1.97 -0.27 12.88
N PHE A 91 -0.73 0.15 12.74
CA PHE A 91 -0.38 1.37 12.00
C PHE A 91 -0.58 1.21 10.50
N SER A 92 -0.26 0.05 9.92
CA SER A 92 -0.51 -0.20 8.50
C SER A 92 -1.98 -0.17 8.14
N LEU A 93 -2.81 -0.85 8.94
CA LEU A 93 -4.25 -0.87 8.69
C LEU A 93 -4.86 0.50 8.92
N ALA A 94 -4.41 1.24 9.93
CA ALA A 94 -4.83 2.62 10.15
C ALA A 94 -4.46 3.54 8.98
N ASN A 95 -3.26 3.37 8.42
CA ASN A 95 -2.80 4.08 7.25
C ASN A 95 -3.67 3.75 6.01
N ALA A 96 -3.91 2.47 5.75
CA ALA A 96 -4.79 2.05 4.65
C ALA A 96 -6.22 2.61 4.82
N VAL A 97 -6.76 2.59 6.05
CA VAL A 97 -8.07 3.18 6.37
C VAL A 97 -8.07 4.69 6.11
N ALA A 98 -7.05 5.42 6.53
CA ALA A 98 -6.96 6.86 6.29
C ALA A 98 -6.98 7.20 4.79
N VAL A 99 -6.27 6.43 3.98
CA VAL A 99 -6.27 6.59 2.52
C VAL A 99 -7.64 6.27 1.94
N LEU A 100 -8.26 5.15 2.31
CA LEU A 100 -9.58 4.76 1.81
C LEU A 100 -10.68 5.74 2.24
N ASP A 101 -10.62 6.27 3.46
CA ASP A 101 -11.54 7.30 3.93
C ASP A 101 -11.39 8.58 3.11
N ALA A 102 -10.17 8.98 2.78
CA ALA A 102 -9.91 10.14 1.93
C ALA A 102 -10.41 9.94 0.49
N VAL A 103 -10.20 8.74 -0.08
CA VAL A 103 -10.75 8.39 -1.40
C VAL A 103 -12.27 8.48 -1.39
N ARG A 104 -12.93 7.91 -0.38
CA ARG A 104 -14.40 7.96 -0.25
C ARG A 104 -14.91 9.39 -0.06
N ALA A 105 -14.25 10.16 0.80
CA ALA A 105 -14.60 11.55 1.08
C ALA A 105 -14.41 12.48 -0.13
N SER A 106 -13.56 12.12 -1.07
CA SER A 106 -13.37 12.91 -2.31
C SER A 106 -14.62 12.94 -3.20
N GLY A 107 -15.52 11.96 -3.05
CA GLY A 107 -16.73 11.84 -3.86
C GLY A 107 -16.49 11.62 -5.37
N GLN A 108 -15.25 11.31 -5.75
CA GLN A 108 -14.87 11.15 -7.16
C GLN A 108 -15.21 9.77 -7.73
N LEU A 109 -15.42 8.76 -6.90
CA LEU A 109 -15.72 7.38 -7.31
C LEU A 109 -17.08 6.95 -6.80
N ASP A 110 -17.79 6.14 -7.59
CA ASP A 110 -18.96 5.42 -7.13
C ASP A 110 -18.58 4.17 -6.31
N ASP A 111 -19.58 3.46 -5.77
CA ASP A 111 -19.33 2.28 -4.93
C ASP A 111 -18.64 1.13 -5.69
N THR A 112 -18.87 1.00 -6.98
CA THR A 112 -18.27 -0.03 -7.83
C THR A 112 -16.77 0.25 -8.01
N ASP A 113 -16.45 1.47 -8.44
CA ASP A 113 -15.07 1.92 -8.62
C ASP A 113 -14.32 1.93 -7.28
N PHE A 114 -14.99 2.29 -6.17
CA PHE A 114 -14.39 2.23 -4.84
C PHE A 114 -14.05 0.79 -4.43
N GLY A 115 -14.90 -0.19 -4.76
CA GLY A 115 -14.60 -1.61 -4.57
C GLY A 115 -13.34 -2.05 -5.34
N GLU A 116 -13.14 -1.52 -6.55
CA GLU A 116 -11.93 -1.74 -7.33
C GLU A 116 -10.68 -1.12 -6.67
N VAL A 117 -10.81 0.07 -6.05
CA VAL A 117 -9.72 0.65 -5.25
C VAL A 117 -9.32 -0.32 -4.15
N VAL A 118 -10.29 -0.76 -3.33
CA VAL A 118 -10.04 -1.68 -2.21
C VAL A 118 -9.36 -2.96 -2.69
N GLY A 119 -9.85 -3.55 -3.79
CA GLY A 119 -9.31 -4.77 -4.37
C GLY A 119 -7.90 -4.63 -4.94
N ARG A 120 -7.42 -3.40 -5.18
CA ARG A 120 -6.10 -3.12 -5.74
C ARG A 120 -5.14 -2.45 -4.74
N VAL A 121 -5.55 -2.24 -3.49
CA VAL A 121 -4.61 -1.91 -2.42
C VAL A 121 -3.64 -3.07 -2.24
N SER A 122 -2.37 -2.79 -2.23
CA SER A 122 -1.32 -3.75 -1.91
C SER A 122 -0.57 -3.33 -0.66
N PHE A 123 0.07 -4.29 0.00
CA PHE A 123 0.85 -4.05 1.20
C PHE A 123 2.27 -4.56 1.02
N PHE A 124 3.20 -3.99 1.76
CA PHE A 124 4.57 -4.47 1.83
C PHE A 124 4.98 -4.59 3.29
N CYS A 125 4.92 -5.83 3.78
CA CYS A 125 5.11 -6.17 5.18
C CYS A 125 6.54 -6.60 5.47
N ASN A 126 6.92 -6.61 6.74
CA ASN A 126 8.19 -7.15 7.18
C ASN A 126 8.04 -8.60 7.68
N ALA A 127 9.12 -9.36 7.64
CA ALA A 127 9.24 -10.65 8.32
C ALA A 127 10.58 -10.72 9.03
N GLY A 128 10.53 -10.77 10.35
CA GLY A 128 11.70 -10.94 11.21
C GLY A 128 12.01 -12.40 11.50
N ILE A 129 12.99 -12.62 12.39
CA ILE A 129 13.48 -13.96 12.74
C ILE A 129 12.49 -14.79 13.57
N ARG A 130 11.50 -14.16 14.21
CA ARG A 130 10.51 -14.84 15.04
C ARG A 130 9.41 -15.48 14.21
N PHE A 131 9.73 -16.59 13.55
CA PHE A 131 8.89 -17.22 12.54
C PHE A 131 7.42 -17.38 12.92
N VAL A 132 7.11 -17.93 14.11
CA VAL A 132 5.72 -18.16 14.55
C VAL A 132 4.96 -16.84 14.72
N GLU A 133 5.60 -15.83 15.31
CA GLU A 133 5.04 -14.51 15.49
C GLU A 133 4.72 -13.85 14.14
N GLU A 134 5.65 -13.97 13.18
CA GLU A 134 5.47 -13.44 11.84
C GLU A 134 4.33 -14.13 11.06
N VAL A 135 4.22 -15.44 11.17
CA VAL A 135 3.08 -16.18 10.59
C VAL A 135 1.76 -15.72 11.20
N CYS A 136 1.70 -15.58 12.52
CA CYS A 136 0.52 -15.08 13.22
C CYS A 136 0.17 -13.66 12.78
N LYS A 137 1.16 -12.79 12.63
CA LYS A 137 1.00 -11.41 12.15
C LYS A 137 0.35 -11.38 10.75
N GLN A 138 0.86 -12.14 9.79
CA GLN A 138 0.29 -12.17 8.44
C GLN A 138 -1.15 -12.71 8.42
N ARG A 139 -1.47 -13.69 9.26
CA ARG A 139 -2.84 -14.17 9.43
C ARG A 139 -3.76 -13.10 10.03
N ALA A 140 -3.27 -12.37 11.03
CA ALA A 140 -4.02 -11.27 11.62
C ALA A 140 -4.28 -10.14 10.61
N PHE A 141 -3.29 -9.74 9.83
CA PHE A 141 -3.46 -8.79 8.73
C PHE A 141 -4.58 -9.21 7.78
N THR A 142 -4.53 -10.47 7.33
CA THR A 142 -5.52 -11.01 6.37
C THR A 142 -6.93 -10.96 6.94
N GLN A 143 -7.11 -11.41 8.18
CA GLN A 143 -8.42 -11.44 8.83
C GLN A 143 -8.96 -10.03 9.10
N MET A 144 -8.11 -9.15 9.62
CA MET A 144 -8.51 -7.78 9.95
C MET A 144 -8.82 -6.97 8.70
N TRP A 145 -8.04 -7.14 7.62
CA TRP A 145 -8.32 -6.47 6.35
C TRP A 145 -9.66 -6.89 5.76
N ASP A 146 -9.95 -8.19 5.73
CA ASP A 146 -11.24 -8.71 5.28
C ASP A 146 -12.40 -8.11 6.09
N THR A 147 -12.28 -8.13 7.42
CA THR A 147 -13.28 -7.55 8.32
C THR A 147 -13.48 -6.04 8.12
N ILE A 148 -12.39 -5.28 8.02
CA ILE A 148 -12.45 -3.82 7.82
C ILE A 148 -13.11 -3.50 6.48
N THR A 149 -12.71 -4.16 5.42
CA THR A 149 -13.23 -3.86 4.08
C THR A 149 -14.69 -4.27 3.92
N GLU A 150 -15.12 -5.34 4.59
CA GLU A 150 -16.53 -5.71 4.65
C GLU A 150 -17.36 -4.78 5.52
N GLN A 151 -16.98 -4.62 6.79
CA GLN A 151 -17.85 -3.95 7.78
C GLN A 151 -17.81 -2.43 7.69
N ARG A 152 -16.64 -1.84 7.42
CA ARG A 152 -16.49 -0.39 7.32
C ARG A 152 -16.87 0.15 5.95
N TYR A 153 -16.49 -0.57 4.90
CA TYR A 153 -16.62 -0.08 3.53
C TYR A 153 -17.73 -0.75 2.73
N GLY A 154 -18.34 -1.82 3.25
CA GLY A 154 -19.44 -2.51 2.59
C GLY A 154 -19.03 -3.27 1.32
N VAL A 155 -17.74 -3.61 1.18
CA VAL A 155 -17.26 -4.38 0.01
C VAL A 155 -17.77 -5.81 0.08
N THR A 156 -18.66 -6.17 -0.82
CA THR A 156 -19.31 -7.49 -0.83
C THR A 156 -18.55 -8.56 -1.58
N GLN A 157 -17.71 -8.16 -2.54
CA GLN A 157 -16.97 -9.10 -3.38
C GLN A 157 -15.75 -9.67 -2.67
N PRO A 158 -15.68 -11.00 -2.38
CA PRO A 158 -14.56 -11.59 -1.64
C PRO A 158 -13.19 -11.41 -2.31
N ASN A 159 -13.15 -11.34 -3.65
CA ASN A 159 -11.91 -11.12 -4.39
C ASN A 159 -11.33 -9.70 -4.17
N GLN A 160 -12.17 -8.70 -3.91
CA GLN A 160 -11.77 -7.33 -3.62
C GLN A 160 -11.32 -7.15 -2.16
N ARG A 161 -11.70 -8.06 -1.25
CA ARG A 161 -11.31 -8.04 0.16
C ARG A 161 -10.01 -8.79 0.46
N ARG A 162 -9.38 -9.38 -0.56
CA ARG A 162 -8.12 -10.11 -0.37
C ARG A 162 -6.99 -9.23 0.09
N PHE A 163 -6.32 -9.61 1.16
CA PHE A 163 -5.07 -8.98 1.59
C PHE A 163 -3.95 -9.38 0.64
N ARG A 164 -3.53 -8.43 -0.20
CA ARG A 164 -2.45 -8.61 -1.19
C ARG A 164 -1.19 -8.00 -0.64
N TYR A 165 -0.14 -8.78 -0.50
CA TYR A 165 1.09 -8.29 0.10
C TYR A 165 2.34 -8.96 -0.45
N GLY A 166 3.44 -8.21 -0.44
CA GLY A 166 4.79 -8.72 -0.49
C GLY A 166 5.40 -8.73 0.92
N VAL A 167 6.43 -9.54 1.12
CA VAL A 167 7.14 -9.60 2.38
C VAL A 167 8.60 -9.28 2.16
N GLN A 168 9.09 -8.30 2.91
CA GLN A 168 10.53 -8.05 3.08
C GLN A 168 11.05 -8.95 4.20
N VAL A 169 11.92 -9.87 3.89
CA VAL A 169 12.65 -10.60 4.92
C VAL A 169 13.68 -9.66 5.53
N ASN A 170 13.55 -9.42 6.82
CA ASN A 170 14.39 -8.45 7.51
C ASN A 170 15.80 -8.99 7.71
N SER A 171 16.76 -8.29 7.12
CA SER A 171 18.19 -8.64 7.21
C SER A 171 18.84 -8.21 8.53
N LEU A 172 18.16 -7.47 9.40
CA LEU A 172 18.71 -7.06 10.70
C LEU A 172 19.04 -8.25 11.62
N GLY A 173 18.43 -9.42 11.39
CA GLY A 173 18.71 -10.65 12.11
C GLY A 173 19.87 -11.47 11.54
N LEU A 174 20.39 -11.10 10.37
CA LEU A 174 21.54 -11.78 9.76
C LEU A 174 22.84 -11.30 10.40
N THR A 175 23.72 -12.22 10.72
CA THR A 175 25.02 -11.91 11.32
C THR A 175 26.15 -12.55 10.53
N GLU A 176 27.35 -11.96 10.56
CA GLU A 176 28.54 -12.53 9.95
C GLU A 176 28.90 -13.92 10.53
N ALA A 177 28.49 -14.16 11.77
CA ALA A 177 28.75 -15.45 12.46
C ALA A 177 27.84 -16.59 11.93
N GLN A 178 26.74 -16.26 11.23
CA GLN A 178 25.78 -17.25 10.68
C GLN A 178 25.34 -16.83 9.27
N PRO A 179 26.24 -16.92 8.28
CA PRO A 179 25.98 -16.42 6.93
C PRO A 179 24.92 -17.22 6.15
N GLU A 180 24.50 -18.36 6.68
CA GLU A 180 23.49 -19.25 6.08
C GLU A 180 22.06 -18.93 6.51
N ASN A 181 21.88 -18.00 7.42
CA ASN A 181 20.56 -17.57 7.90
C ASN A 181 19.85 -16.67 6.89
#